data_37c474769e0bb30c625393daf55dbdee
#
_entry.id   37c474769e0bb30c625393daf55dbdee
#
_cell.length_a   1.000
_cell.length_b   1.000
_cell.length_c   1.000
_cell.angle_alpha   90.00
_cell.angle_beta   90.00
_cell.angle_gamma   90.00
#
_symmetry.space_group_name_H-M   'P 1'
#
loop_
_entity.id
_entity.type
_entity.pdbx_description
1 polymer ?
#
loop_
_entity_poly.entity_id
_entity_poly.type
_entity_poly.pdbx_seq_one_letter_code
_entity_poly.pdbx_strand_id
1 'polypeptide(L)'
;MSVEFIVFFAILSFLTSLLTSIFSLGGGLIMLVALAQSFSPATLIPLHGSIQLANNFSRTLVYREFVRWGLIKHILISTIFGALVGIFLFGTLSENLLLILIACTICLLYTSDAADEGLGVDLG
;
A
#
# COMPACT_ATOMS: atom_id res chain seq x y z
N MET A 1 -18.97 12.01 7.77
CA MET A 1 -18.83 10.97 6.74
C MET A 1 -20.15 10.24 6.64
N SER A 2 -20.76 10.19 5.45
CA SER A 2 -21.99 9.45 5.23
C SER A 2 -21.74 7.94 5.29
N VAL A 3 -22.75 7.18 5.71
CA VAL A 3 -22.67 5.69 5.75
C VAL A 3 -22.36 5.13 4.36
N GLU A 4 -22.92 5.72 3.31
CA GLU A 4 -22.67 5.35 1.91
C GLU A 4 -21.19 5.44 1.54
N PHE A 5 -20.50 6.48 2.01
CA PHE A 5 -19.09 6.68 1.78
C PHE A 5 -18.24 5.59 2.47
N ILE A 6 -18.57 5.24 3.70
CA ILE A 6 -17.90 4.15 4.43
C ILE A 6 -18.12 2.82 3.71
N VAL A 7 -19.34 2.54 3.30
CA VAL A 7 -19.69 1.29 2.56
C VAL A 7 -18.94 1.21 1.24
N PHE A 8 -18.88 2.32 0.48
CA PHE A 8 -18.14 2.38 -0.77
C PHE A 8 -16.66 2.01 -0.58
N PHE A 9 -15.97 2.63 0.38
CA PHE A 9 -14.55 2.33 0.64
C PHE A 9 -14.33 0.95 1.24
N ALA A 10 -15.28 0.40 1.99
CA ALA A 10 -15.21 -0.97 2.49
C ALA A 10 -15.31 -1.99 1.33
N ILE A 11 -16.25 -1.80 0.41
CA ILE A 11 -16.40 -2.64 -0.79
C ILE A 11 -15.15 -2.50 -1.67
N LEU A 12 -14.67 -1.29 -1.91
CA LEU A 12 -13.46 -1.05 -2.69
C LEU A 12 -12.24 -1.72 -2.06
N SER A 13 -12.08 -1.64 -0.73
CA SER A 13 -10.99 -2.31 -0.01
C SER A 13 -11.06 -3.83 -0.17
N PHE A 14 -12.24 -4.40 -0.09
CA PHE A 14 -12.45 -5.83 -0.30
C PHE A 14 -12.07 -6.25 -1.72
N LEU A 15 -12.57 -5.54 -2.74
CA LEU A 15 -12.30 -5.84 -4.14
C LEU A 15 -10.80 -5.67 -4.48
N THR A 16 -10.17 -4.60 -4.02
CA THR A 16 -8.75 -4.36 -4.25
C THR A 16 -7.86 -5.38 -3.52
N SER A 17 -8.27 -5.85 -2.34
CA SER A 17 -7.59 -6.93 -1.61
C SER A 17 -7.71 -8.26 -2.34
N LEU A 18 -8.87 -8.54 -2.92
CA LEU A 18 -9.12 -9.74 -3.74
C LEU A 18 -8.24 -9.71 -5.01
N LEU A 19 -8.20 -8.58 -5.73
CA LEU A 19 -7.34 -8.39 -6.90
C LEU A 19 -5.86 -8.62 -6.55
N THR A 20 -5.39 -8.04 -5.44
CA THR A 20 -4.01 -8.25 -4.99
C THR A 20 -3.73 -9.71 -4.64
N SER A 21 -4.71 -10.45 -4.14
CA SER A 21 -4.53 -11.87 -3.81
C SER A 21 -4.40 -12.75 -5.05
N ILE A 22 -5.05 -12.37 -6.15
CA ILE A 22 -5.05 -13.12 -7.43
C ILE A 22 -3.81 -12.75 -8.26
N PHE A 23 -3.55 -11.46 -8.41
CA PHE A 23 -2.52 -10.94 -9.33
C PHE A 23 -1.22 -10.54 -8.63
N SER A 24 -1.15 -10.64 -7.31
CA SER A 24 -0.04 -10.19 -6.45
C SER A 24 0.30 -8.69 -6.52
N LEU A 25 -0.36 -7.90 -7.35
CA LEU A 25 -0.06 -6.51 -7.68
C LEU A 25 -1.32 -5.62 -7.68
N GLY A 26 -1.13 -4.33 -7.56
CA GLY A 26 -2.09 -3.28 -7.93
C GLY A 26 -3.16 -2.89 -6.92
N GLY A 27 -3.68 -3.80 -6.08
CA GLY A 27 -4.81 -3.47 -5.21
C GLY A 27 -4.54 -2.34 -4.22
N GLY A 28 -3.32 -2.29 -3.67
CA GLY A 28 -2.89 -1.19 -2.79
C GLY A 28 -2.82 0.14 -3.52
N LEU A 29 -2.34 0.15 -4.76
CA LEU A 29 -2.26 1.36 -5.60
C LEU A 29 -3.64 1.88 -5.97
N ILE A 30 -4.55 1.01 -6.39
CA ILE A 30 -5.94 1.39 -6.71
C ILE A 30 -6.60 2.04 -5.49
N MET A 31 -6.43 1.44 -4.31
CA MET A 31 -6.96 1.99 -3.07
C MET A 31 -6.32 3.35 -2.71
N LEU A 32 -5.00 3.50 -2.90
CA LEU A 32 -4.29 4.75 -2.68
C LEU A 32 -4.81 5.86 -3.59
N VAL A 33 -4.97 5.59 -4.89
CA VAL A 33 -5.49 6.54 -5.87
C VAL A 33 -6.93 6.94 -5.55
N ALA A 34 -7.78 5.99 -5.17
CA ALA A 34 -9.16 6.27 -4.80
C ALA A 34 -9.26 7.16 -3.55
N LEU A 35 -8.44 6.88 -2.54
CA LEU A 35 -8.38 7.70 -1.32
C LEU A 35 -7.81 9.10 -1.61
N ALA A 36 -6.82 9.22 -2.50
CA ALA A 36 -6.20 10.49 -2.86
C ALA A 36 -7.18 11.49 -3.52
N GLN A 37 -8.25 10.99 -4.14
CA GLN A 37 -9.30 11.84 -4.70
C GLN A 37 -10.26 12.40 -3.65
N SER A 38 -10.29 11.81 -2.45
CA SER A 38 -11.31 12.10 -1.43
C SER A 38 -10.73 12.72 -0.16
N PHE A 39 -9.44 12.57 0.07
CA PHE A 39 -8.79 12.97 1.33
C PHE A 39 -7.53 13.78 1.09
N SER A 40 -7.24 14.72 2.01
CA SER A 40 -5.94 15.41 2.04
C SER A 40 -4.80 14.43 2.39
N PRO A 41 -3.56 14.70 1.99
CA PRO A 41 -2.42 13.83 2.27
C PRO A 41 -2.24 13.48 3.74
N ALA A 42 -2.52 14.41 4.63
CA ALA A 42 -2.43 14.20 6.08
C ALA A 42 -3.39 13.12 6.58
N THR A 43 -4.56 12.97 5.96
CA THR A 43 -5.56 11.94 6.28
C THR A 43 -5.35 10.69 5.44
N LEU A 44 -4.99 10.86 4.18
CA LEU A 44 -4.77 9.78 3.21
C LEU A 44 -3.72 8.77 3.69
N ILE A 45 -2.54 9.27 4.10
CA ILE A 45 -1.40 8.40 4.42
C ILE A 45 -1.70 7.48 5.60
N PRO A 46 -2.15 7.96 6.78
CA PRO A 46 -2.47 7.07 7.90
C PRO A 46 -3.67 6.18 7.63
N LEU A 47 -4.67 6.65 6.88
CA LEU A 47 -5.83 5.85 6.53
C LEU A 47 -5.46 4.70 5.60
N HIS A 48 -4.72 4.98 4.53
CA HIS A 48 -4.23 3.96 3.60
C HIS A 48 -3.33 2.94 4.33
N GLY A 49 -2.41 3.41 5.16
CA GLY A 49 -1.54 2.55 5.97
C GLY A 49 -2.33 1.62 6.90
N SER A 50 -3.39 2.12 7.54
CA SER A 50 -4.25 1.33 8.42
C SER A 50 -5.01 0.24 7.66
N ILE A 51 -5.57 0.57 6.49
CA ILE A 51 -6.26 -0.38 5.62
C ILE A 51 -5.29 -1.46 5.13
N GLN A 52 -4.10 -1.07 4.68
CA GLN A 52 -3.10 -2.01 4.20
C GLN A 52 -2.55 -2.89 5.33
N LEU A 53 -2.38 -2.34 6.52
CA LEU A 53 -1.99 -3.13 7.69
C LEU A 53 -3.02 -4.24 7.97
N ALA A 54 -4.31 -3.91 8.02
CA ALA A 54 -5.37 -4.87 8.24
C ALA A 54 -5.41 -5.95 7.16
N ASN A 55 -5.34 -5.57 5.88
CA ASN A 55 -5.34 -6.48 4.75
C ASN A 55 -4.13 -7.42 4.76
N ASN A 56 -2.92 -6.90 4.97
CA ASN A 56 -1.69 -7.69 4.97
C ASN A 56 -1.59 -8.56 6.23
N PHE A 57 -2.07 -8.09 7.39
CA PHE A 57 -2.14 -8.89 8.60
C PHE A 57 -3.08 -10.09 8.43
N SER A 58 -4.27 -9.88 7.89
CA SER A 58 -5.23 -10.95 7.60
C SER A 58 -4.64 -11.98 6.64
N ARG A 59 -3.95 -11.53 5.59
CA ARG A 59 -3.27 -12.40 4.63
C ARG A 59 -2.14 -13.21 5.30
N THR A 60 -1.34 -12.57 6.13
CA THR A 60 -0.25 -13.23 6.88
C THR A 60 -0.79 -14.31 7.81
N LEU A 61 -1.95 -14.10 8.45
CA LEU A 61 -2.59 -15.12 9.29
C LEU A 61 -3.01 -16.35 8.49
N VAL A 62 -3.56 -16.16 7.29
CA VAL A 62 -3.98 -17.25 6.40
C VAL A 62 -2.78 -18.05 5.90
N TYR A 63 -1.69 -17.37 5.50
CA TYR A 63 -0.50 -18.00 4.91
C TYR A 63 0.66 -18.20 5.90
N ARG A 64 0.40 -18.16 7.21
CA ARG A 64 1.43 -18.23 8.28
C ARG A 64 2.37 -19.42 8.18
N GLU A 65 1.90 -20.53 7.62
CA GLU A 65 2.68 -21.76 7.47
C GLU A 65 3.79 -21.62 6.42
N PHE A 66 3.60 -20.74 5.44
CA PHE A 66 4.58 -20.46 4.38
C PHE A 66 5.51 -19.31 4.73
N VAL A 67 5.34 -18.70 5.89
CA VAL A 67 6.10 -17.53 6.31
C VAL A 67 7.50 -17.91 6.78
N ARG A 68 8.54 -17.35 6.16
CA ARG A 68 9.93 -17.51 6.59
C ARG A 68 10.26 -16.55 7.74
N TRP A 69 9.93 -16.93 8.95
CA TRP A 69 10.11 -16.09 10.15
C TRP A 69 11.52 -15.58 10.36
N GLY A 70 12.54 -16.32 9.90
CA GLY A 70 13.95 -15.88 9.97
C GLY A 70 14.22 -14.61 9.16
N LEU A 71 13.63 -14.47 7.97
CA LEU A 71 13.76 -13.28 7.13
C LEU A 71 12.94 -12.10 7.67
N ILE A 72 11.77 -12.38 8.25
CA ILE A 72 10.86 -11.35 8.76
C ILE A 72 11.50 -10.51 9.87
N LYS A 73 12.32 -11.11 10.73
CA LYS A 73 13.00 -10.37 11.81
C LYS A 73 13.87 -9.23 11.27
N HIS A 74 14.62 -9.46 10.21
CA HIS A 74 15.50 -8.45 9.61
C HIS A 74 14.67 -7.36 8.90
N ILE A 75 13.65 -7.77 8.15
CA ILE A 75 12.74 -6.84 7.46
C ILE A 75 11.99 -5.99 8.48
N LEU A 76 11.52 -6.58 9.59
CA LEU A 76 10.79 -5.87 10.63
C LEU A 76 11.63 -4.77 11.28
N ILE A 77 12.90 -5.04 11.60
CA ILE A 77 13.81 -4.05 12.16
C ILE A 77 13.99 -2.88 11.20
N SER A 78 14.27 -3.17 9.93
CA SER A 78 14.45 -2.13 8.90
C SER A 78 13.15 -1.33 8.68
N THR A 79 12.00 -1.99 8.72
CA THR A 79 10.69 -1.34 8.55
C THR A 79 10.37 -0.42 9.74
N ILE A 80 10.63 -0.86 10.97
CA ILE A 80 10.42 -0.02 12.16
C ILE A 80 11.31 1.22 12.09
N PHE A 81 12.59 1.05 11.75
CA PHE A 81 13.51 2.18 11.61
C PHE A 81 13.06 3.14 10.51
N GLY A 82 12.69 2.62 9.33
CA GLY A 82 12.16 3.43 8.23
C GLY A 82 10.85 4.15 8.59
N ALA A 83 9.97 3.49 9.35
CA ALA A 83 8.73 4.09 9.81
C ALA A 83 8.96 5.25 10.79
N LEU A 84 9.91 5.10 11.73
CA LEU A 84 10.28 6.18 12.66
C LEU A 84 10.82 7.40 11.91
N VAL A 85 11.73 7.19 10.95
CA VAL A 85 12.25 8.25 10.08
C VAL A 85 11.11 8.88 9.27
N GLY A 86 10.23 8.06 8.70
CA GLY A 86 9.07 8.52 7.92
C GLY A 86 8.11 9.38 8.73
N ILE A 87 7.78 9.00 9.97
CA ILE A 87 6.92 9.79 10.86
C ILE A 87 7.57 11.15 11.18
N PHE A 88 8.86 11.16 11.45
CA PHE A 88 9.58 12.41 11.73
C PHE A 88 9.58 13.35 10.52
N LEU A 89 9.86 12.82 9.34
CA LEU A 89 9.86 13.59 8.09
C LEU A 89 8.45 14.07 7.71
N PHE A 90 7.43 13.22 7.89
CA PHE A 90 6.05 13.54 7.55
C PHE A 90 5.56 14.82 8.23
N GLY A 91 5.90 15.03 9.51
CA GLY A 91 5.53 16.24 10.26
C GLY A 91 6.21 17.53 9.76
N THR A 92 7.29 17.42 8.98
CA THR A 92 8.06 18.57 8.46
C THR A 92 7.77 18.90 6.99
N LEU A 93 7.10 18.01 6.26
CA LEU A 93 6.84 18.16 4.84
C LEU A 93 5.56 18.99 4.57
N SER A 94 5.62 19.84 3.55
CA SER A 94 4.43 20.56 3.06
C SER A 94 3.46 19.60 2.35
N GLU A 95 2.18 19.94 2.36
CA GLU A 95 1.12 19.15 1.70
C GLU A 95 1.40 18.93 0.21
N ASN A 96 1.90 19.96 -0.49
CA ASN A 96 2.25 19.87 -1.91
C ASN A 96 3.40 18.88 -2.15
N LEU A 97 4.41 18.86 -1.28
CA LEU A 97 5.52 17.94 -1.40
C LEU A 97 5.08 16.50 -1.13
N LEU A 98 4.17 16.29 -0.17
CA LEU A 98 3.57 14.97 0.08
C LEU A 98 2.80 14.45 -1.13
N LEU A 99 2.00 15.31 -1.78
CA LEU A 99 1.29 14.94 -3.02
C LEU A 99 2.26 14.56 -4.14
N ILE A 100 3.33 15.33 -4.33
CA ILE A 100 4.37 15.01 -5.33
C ILE A 100 5.03 13.66 -5.02
N LEU A 101 5.40 13.40 -3.78
CA LEU A 101 6.00 12.14 -3.37
C LEU A 101 5.05 10.95 -3.60
N ILE A 102 3.77 11.10 -3.29
CA ILE A 102 2.74 10.09 -3.55
C ILE A 102 2.63 9.84 -5.06
N ALA A 103 2.53 10.91 -5.87
CA ALA A 103 2.44 10.80 -7.32
C ALA A 103 3.67 10.13 -7.92
N CYS A 104 4.87 10.50 -7.50
CA CYS A 104 6.13 9.88 -7.93
C CYS A 104 6.18 8.39 -7.55
N THR A 105 5.72 8.03 -6.35
CA THR A 105 5.68 6.63 -5.89
C THR A 105 4.72 5.81 -6.76
N ILE A 106 3.54 6.34 -7.05
CA ILE A 106 2.56 5.69 -7.94
C ILE A 106 3.16 5.50 -9.33
N CYS A 107 3.77 6.54 -9.91
CA CYS A 107 4.41 6.45 -11.22
C CYS A 107 5.53 5.41 -11.25
N LEU A 108 6.41 5.39 -10.24
CA LEU A 108 7.51 4.42 -10.16
C LEU A 108 7.01 2.99 -10.07
N LEU A 109 6.02 2.73 -9.21
CA LEU A 109 5.45 1.39 -9.06
C LEU A 109 4.75 0.95 -10.35
N TYR A 110 3.99 1.85 -11.00
CA TYR A 110 3.32 1.54 -12.25
C TYR A 110 4.31 1.25 -13.40
N THR A 111 5.40 2.02 -13.50
CA THR A 111 6.43 1.79 -14.53
C THR A 111 7.26 0.54 -14.24
N SER A 112 7.51 0.20 -12.99
CA SER A 112 8.20 -1.05 -12.61
C SER A 112 7.36 -2.27 -12.98
N ASP A 113 6.07 -2.26 -12.65
CA ASP A 113 5.15 -3.35 -13.02
C ASP A 113 5.06 -3.53 -14.54
N ALA A 114 4.95 -2.42 -15.29
CA ALA A 114 4.92 -2.46 -16.75
C ALA A 114 6.25 -2.94 -17.36
N ALA A 115 7.39 -2.67 -16.72
CA ALA A 115 8.69 -3.16 -17.17
C ALA A 115 8.84 -4.66 -16.94
N ASP A 116 8.34 -5.19 -15.82
CA ASP A 116 8.38 -6.62 -15.52
C ASP A 116 7.48 -7.42 -16.47
N GLU A 117 6.29 -6.89 -16.80
CA GLU A 117 5.41 -7.48 -17.81
C GLU A 117 6.00 -7.40 -19.23
N GLY A 118 6.66 -6.28 -19.58
CA GLY A 118 7.25 -6.05 -20.90
C GLY A 118 8.51 -6.87 -21.19
N LEU A 119 9.23 -7.28 -20.15
CA LEU A 119 10.44 -8.12 -20.29
C LEU A 119 10.13 -9.58 -20.54
N GLY A 120 8.85 -10.01 -20.46
CA GLY A 120 8.42 -11.36 -20.83
C GLY A 120 9.32 -12.42 -20.21
N VAL A 121 9.60 -12.31 -18.92
CA VAL A 121 10.42 -13.32 -18.24
C VAL A 121 9.57 -14.57 -18.13
N ASP A 122 9.63 -15.34 -19.20
CA ASP A 122 9.21 -16.73 -19.25
C ASP A 122 10.18 -17.52 -18.36
N LEU A 123 9.93 -17.46 -17.05
CA LEU A 123 10.61 -18.33 -16.09
C LEU A 123 9.91 -19.69 -16.18
N GLY A 124 10.25 -20.43 -17.25
CA GLY A 124 9.83 -21.81 -17.44
C GLY A 124 10.18 -22.73 -16.29
#